data_60deed70b420e2e4ace8e5874a22a31b
#
_entry.id   60deed70b420e2e4ace8e5874a22a31b
#
_cell.length_a   1.000
_cell.length_b   1.000
_cell.length_c   1.000
_cell.angle_alpha   90.00
_cell.angle_beta   90.00
_cell.angle_gamma   90.00
#
_symmetry.space_group_name_H-M   'P 1'
#
loop_
_entity.id
_entity.type
_entity.pdbx_description
1 polymer ?
#
loop_
_entity_poly.entity_id
_entity_poly.type
_entity_poly.pdbx_seq_one_letter_code
_entity_poly.pdbx_strand_id
1 'polypeptide(L)'
;HLAKKINGEIINADSMQIYKEFSILSSRPRRSETKKIKHHMYGIVSVKKYFSAGDWLKEVKKKVNLCLKKKKIPIIVGGTGLYFNTITKGISKIPDIDTKTRNNVRALFKTLGSKKFYEKLLELDPKVKDRIYPKDSQRMQRAYEVKLKTKKSLFDWFAKTKSDFLDFDLRKVFIDIPRKDLLLKISNRTELMFKENCLGEVKKFNTLRVNKSLSANK
;
A
#
# COMPACT_ATOMS: atom_id res chain seq x y z
N HIS A 1 -13.32 19.58 2.66
CA HIS A 1 -14.55 20.16 3.23
C HIS A 1 -14.87 19.53 4.58
N LEU A 2 -15.00 18.19 4.69
CA LEU A 2 -15.28 17.48 5.94
C LEU A 2 -14.29 17.85 7.06
N ALA A 3 -12.97 17.78 6.78
CA ALA A 3 -11.93 18.09 7.76
C ALA A 3 -12.10 19.50 8.40
N LYS A 4 -12.55 20.49 7.60
CA LYS A 4 -12.85 21.83 8.13
C LYS A 4 -14.03 21.81 9.10
N LYS A 5 -15.10 21.05 8.78
CA LYS A 5 -16.32 20.99 9.59
C LYS A 5 -16.11 20.30 10.94
N ILE A 6 -15.29 19.26 10.97
CA ILE A 6 -15.10 18.44 12.18
C ILE A 6 -13.75 18.69 12.88
N ASN A 7 -13.08 19.78 12.59
CA ASN A 7 -11.76 20.09 13.15
C ASN A 7 -10.70 18.98 12.92
N GLY A 8 -10.67 18.41 11.69
CA GLY A 8 -9.84 17.26 11.37
C GLY A 8 -8.54 17.61 10.66
N GLU A 9 -7.60 16.65 10.66
CA GLU A 9 -6.38 16.66 9.82
C GLU A 9 -6.41 15.42 8.92
N ILE A 10 -5.87 15.55 7.70
CA ILE A 10 -5.90 14.47 6.68
C ILE A 10 -4.63 13.64 6.74
N ILE A 11 -4.77 12.32 6.65
CA ILE A 11 -3.67 11.37 6.60
C ILE A 11 -3.80 10.53 5.32
N ASN A 12 -2.77 10.52 4.49
CA ASN A 12 -2.78 9.82 3.22
C ASN A 12 -2.81 8.29 3.36
N ALA A 13 -3.74 7.66 2.64
CA ALA A 13 -3.84 6.21 2.44
C ALA A 13 -3.78 5.80 0.96
N ASP A 14 -3.06 6.55 0.16
CA ASP A 14 -2.73 6.20 -1.23
C ASP A 14 -1.25 5.86 -1.35
N SER A 15 -0.94 4.66 -1.87
CA SER A 15 0.42 4.14 -1.96
C SER A 15 1.28 4.84 -3.01
N MET A 16 0.69 5.57 -3.96
CA MET A 16 1.44 6.32 -4.98
C MET A 16 1.68 7.76 -4.54
N GLN A 17 0.73 8.38 -3.84
CA GLN A 17 0.86 9.76 -3.36
C GLN A 17 1.90 9.92 -2.22
N ILE A 18 2.41 8.82 -1.69
CA ILE A 18 3.44 8.84 -0.65
C ILE A 18 4.84 9.20 -1.19
N TYR A 19 5.09 8.99 -2.48
CA TYR A 19 6.39 9.22 -3.09
C TYR A 19 6.63 10.70 -3.40
N LYS A 20 7.85 11.17 -3.09
CA LYS A 20 8.27 12.57 -3.30
C LYS A 20 8.25 12.96 -4.78
N GLU A 21 8.72 12.06 -5.61
CA GLU A 21 9.01 12.27 -7.02
C GLU A 21 7.75 12.24 -7.91
N PHE A 22 6.65 11.69 -7.40
CA PHE A 22 5.37 11.62 -8.13
C PHE A 22 4.36 12.60 -7.54
N SER A 23 4.20 13.75 -8.14
CA SER A 23 3.19 14.73 -7.75
C SER A 23 2.05 14.83 -8.76
N ILE A 24 2.39 14.88 -10.05
CA ILE A 24 1.43 15.01 -11.15
C ILE A 24 0.78 13.66 -11.42
N LEU A 25 1.57 12.61 -11.67
CA LEU A 25 1.09 11.27 -12.00
C LEU A 25 0.25 10.64 -10.88
N SER A 26 0.55 10.96 -9.63
CA SER A 26 -0.25 10.47 -8.49
C SER A 26 -1.45 11.35 -8.17
N SER A 27 -1.62 12.48 -8.86
CA SER A 27 -2.62 13.52 -8.51
C SER A 27 -2.56 13.92 -7.04
N ARG A 28 -1.37 14.11 -6.53
CA ARG A 28 -1.17 14.50 -5.13
C ARG A 28 -1.74 15.91 -4.89
N PRO A 29 -2.43 16.14 -3.76
CA PRO A 29 -2.96 17.46 -3.43
C PRO A 29 -1.89 18.54 -3.50
N ARG A 30 -2.22 19.67 -4.12
CA ARG A 30 -1.33 20.82 -4.30
C ARG A 30 -1.20 21.61 -3.01
N ARG A 31 -0.14 22.39 -2.89
CA ARG A 31 0.06 23.28 -1.72
C ARG A 31 -1.10 24.26 -1.52
N SER A 32 -1.72 24.76 -2.60
CA SER A 32 -2.92 25.60 -2.52
C SER A 32 -4.10 24.92 -1.84
N GLU A 33 -4.30 23.62 -2.09
CA GLU A 33 -5.38 22.81 -1.51
C GLU A 33 -5.11 22.43 -0.05
N THR A 34 -3.83 22.32 0.33
CA THR A 34 -3.41 21.88 1.67
C THR A 34 -3.19 23.03 2.66
N LYS A 35 -3.26 24.31 2.23
CA LYS A 35 -2.98 25.48 3.08
C LYS A 35 -3.85 25.58 4.34
N LYS A 36 -5.14 25.25 4.22
CA LYS A 36 -6.13 25.45 5.28
C LYS A 36 -6.26 24.25 6.24
N ILE A 37 -5.92 23.06 5.79
CA ILE A 37 -6.04 21.81 6.55
C ILE A 37 -4.71 21.08 6.47
N LYS A 38 -4.20 20.63 7.61
CA LYS A 38 -2.97 19.84 7.66
C LYS A 38 -3.16 18.52 6.93
N HIS A 39 -2.26 18.24 5.97
CA HIS A 39 -2.20 16.98 5.24
C HIS A 39 -0.90 16.25 5.59
N HIS A 40 -1.01 15.00 6.01
CA HIS A 40 0.11 14.18 6.44
C HIS A 40 0.39 13.07 5.43
N MET A 41 1.63 12.64 5.35
CA MET A 41 2.10 11.48 4.58
C MET A 41 1.96 11.61 3.05
N TYR A 42 1.94 12.82 2.54
CA TYR A 42 2.04 13.09 1.11
C TYR A 42 3.48 13.42 0.74
N GLY A 43 4.06 12.70 -0.24
CA GLY A 43 5.41 12.95 -0.75
C GLY A 43 6.51 12.87 0.31
N ILE A 44 6.46 11.88 1.20
CA ILE A 44 7.43 11.73 2.31
C ILE A 44 8.51 10.69 2.04
N VAL A 45 8.32 9.79 1.08
CA VAL A 45 9.22 8.68 0.78
C VAL A 45 9.86 8.89 -0.60
N SER A 46 11.16 8.65 -0.72
CA SER A 46 11.80 8.62 -2.04
C SER A 46 11.48 7.31 -2.77
N VAL A 47 11.30 7.38 -4.09
CA VAL A 47 11.13 6.21 -4.97
C VAL A 47 12.28 5.19 -4.90
N LYS A 48 13.46 5.62 -4.41
CA LYS A 48 14.62 4.76 -4.20
C LYS A 48 14.56 3.94 -2.91
N LYS A 49 13.56 4.17 -2.05
CA LYS A 49 13.38 3.46 -0.78
C LYS A 49 12.29 2.42 -0.86
N TYR A 50 12.55 1.28 -0.24
CA TYR A 50 11.48 0.32 0.02
C TYR A 50 10.52 0.91 1.07
N PHE A 51 9.23 0.77 0.82
CA PHE A 51 8.20 1.20 1.76
C PHE A 51 7.04 0.22 1.73
N SER A 52 6.84 -0.46 2.83
CA SER A 52 5.82 -1.50 2.97
C SER A 52 4.53 -0.99 3.61
N ALA A 53 3.47 -1.80 3.56
CA ALA A 53 2.23 -1.53 4.30
C ALA A 53 2.48 -1.49 5.83
N GLY A 54 3.47 -2.24 6.34
CA GLY A 54 3.88 -2.19 7.74
C GLY A 54 4.53 -0.85 8.10
N ASP A 55 5.39 -0.32 7.23
CA ASP A 55 6.00 1.01 7.41
C ASP A 55 4.94 2.10 7.37
N TRP A 56 4.00 2.00 6.42
CA TRP A 56 2.86 2.90 6.35
C TRP A 56 2.04 2.89 7.64
N LEU A 57 1.71 1.71 8.16
CA LEU A 57 0.94 1.57 9.40
C LEU A 57 1.64 2.20 10.60
N LYS A 58 2.97 2.01 10.72
CA LYS A 58 3.78 2.66 11.78
C LYS A 58 3.67 4.19 11.71
N GLU A 59 3.80 4.75 10.51
CA GLU A 59 3.71 6.20 10.31
C GLU A 59 2.28 6.74 10.55
N VAL A 60 1.24 6.02 10.09
CA VAL A 60 -0.16 6.39 10.37
C VAL A 60 -0.41 6.44 11.87
N LYS A 61 0.01 5.43 12.64
CA LYS A 61 -0.14 5.43 14.10
C LYS A 61 0.47 6.68 14.75
N LYS A 62 1.68 7.08 14.31
CA LYS A 62 2.32 8.32 14.79
C LYS A 62 1.47 9.55 14.47
N LYS A 63 0.91 9.62 13.24
CA LYS A 63 0.11 10.78 12.81
C LYS A 63 -1.25 10.82 13.50
N VAL A 64 -1.90 9.67 13.67
CA VAL A 64 -3.15 9.56 14.45
C VAL A 64 -2.91 10.08 15.87
N ASN A 65 -1.90 9.58 16.57
CA ASN A 65 -1.57 10.03 17.92
C ASN A 65 -1.23 11.53 17.99
N LEU A 66 -0.54 12.05 16.96
CA LEU A 66 -0.26 13.49 16.86
C LEU A 66 -1.54 14.32 16.71
N CYS A 67 -2.51 13.88 15.91
CA CYS A 67 -3.80 14.54 15.75
C CYS A 67 -4.57 14.55 17.07
N LEU A 68 -4.67 13.39 17.74
CA LEU A 68 -5.39 13.26 19.01
C LEU A 68 -4.81 14.14 20.11
N LYS A 69 -3.47 14.20 20.25
CA LYS A 69 -2.80 15.10 21.19
C LYS A 69 -3.14 16.57 20.95
N LYS A 70 -3.43 16.94 19.70
CA LYS A 70 -3.87 18.30 19.32
C LYS A 70 -5.39 18.49 19.35
N LYS A 71 -6.14 17.52 19.88
CA LYS A 71 -7.61 17.52 19.84
C LYS A 71 -8.17 17.67 18.41
N LYS A 72 -7.49 17.07 17.43
CA LYS A 72 -7.91 17.01 16.02
C LYS A 72 -8.39 15.62 15.67
N ILE A 73 -9.40 15.54 14.79
CA ILE A 73 -9.92 14.26 14.31
C ILE A 73 -9.03 13.79 13.13
N PRO A 74 -8.37 12.61 13.23
CA PRO A 74 -7.62 12.06 12.13
C PRO A 74 -8.56 11.52 11.05
N ILE A 75 -8.41 11.99 9.80
CA ILE A 75 -9.20 11.55 8.65
C ILE A 75 -8.26 10.84 7.68
N ILE A 76 -8.40 9.53 7.57
CA ILE A 76 -7.57 8.70 6.70
C ILE A 76 -8.25 8.62 5.34
N VAL A 77 -7.57 9.12 4.29
CA VAL A 77 -8.13 9.27 2.95
C VAL A 77 -7.23 8.63 1.90
N GLY A 78 -7.79 7.81 1.02
CA GLY A 78 -7.05 7.21 -0.09
C GLY A 78 -7.80 6.08 -0.78
N GLY A 79 -7.12 5.40 -1.71
CA GLY A 79 -7.66 4.29 -2.50
C GLY A 79 -6.98 2.94 -2.26
N THR A 80 -5.95 2.87 -1.40
CA THR A 80 -5.18 1.64 -1.22
C THR A 80 -5.86 0.70 -0.23
N GLY A 81 -6.63 -0.28 -0.75
CA GLY A 81 -7.39 -1.23 0.07
C GLY A 81 -6.53 -1.99 1.08
N LEU A 82 -5.27 -2.31 0.74
CA LEU A 82 -4.34 -2.96 1.67
C LEU A 82 -4.09 -2.09 2.91
N TYR A 83 -3.95 -0.77 2.75
CA TYR A 83 -3.76 0.14 3.87
C TYR A 83 -4.97 0.17 4.81
N PHE A 84 -6.18 0.25 4.26
CA PHE A 84 -7.40 0.18 5.06
C PHE A 84 -7.56 -1.19 5.75
N ASN A 85 -7.17 -2.28 5.09
CA ASN A 85 -7.14 -3.60 5.72
C ASN A 85 -6.19 -3.65 6.92
N THR A 86 -5.03 -2.99 6.86
CA THR A 86 -4.12 -2.98 8.02
C THR A 86 -4.68 -2.21 9.21
N ILE A 87 -5.50 -1.19 8.97
CA ILE A 87 -6.20 -0.47 10.05
C ILE A 87 -7.33 -1.31 10.63
N THR A 88 -8.16 -1.92 9.78
CA THR A 88 -9.37 -2.61 10.24
C THR A 88 -9.12 -4.02 10.75
N LYS A 89 -8.21 -4.76 10.13
CA LYS A 89 -7.90 -6.17 10.45
C LYS A 89 -6.53 -6.36 11.10
N GLY A 90 -5.66 -5.35 10.97
CA GLY A 90 -4.28 -5.43 11.44
C GLY A 90 -3.31 -5.97 10.40
N ILE A 91 -2.05 -6.10 10.81
CA ILE A 91 -0.98 -6.72 10.02
C ILE A 91 -0.30 -7.81 10.84
N SER A 92 -0.10 -8.97 10.23
CA SER A 92 0.53 -10.11 10.90
C SER A 92 1.99 -9.83 11.22
N LYS A 93 2.40 -10.08 12.44
CA LYS A 93 3.78 -9.91 12.92
C LYS A 93 4.65 -11.09 12.47
N ILE A 94 4.73 -11.32 11.16
CA ILE A 94 5.58 -12.36 10.58
C ILE A 94 7.04 -11.91 10.73
N PRO A 95 7.95 -12.76 11.21
CA PRO A 95 9.38 -12.44 11.27
C PRO A 95 9.94 -12.04 9.91
N ASP A 96 10.99 -11.23 9.91
CA ASP A 96 11.63 -10.80 8.68
C ASP A 96 12.19 -12.00 7.90
N ILE A 97 11.86 -12.05 6.63
CA ILE A 97 12.41 -13.02 5.69
C ILE A 97 13.66 -12.40 5.08
N ASP A 98 14.78 -13.07 5.25
CA ASP A 98 16.05 -12.61 4.71
C ASP A 98 16.08 -12.58 3.18
N THR A 99 16.95 -11.74 2.64
CA THR A 99 17.07 -11.54 1.17
C THR A 99 17.48 -12.81 0.43
N LYS A 100 18.31 -13.67 1.06
CA LYS A 100 18.73 -14.95 0.46
C LYS A 100 17.53 -15.86 0.24
N THR A 101 16.71 -16.05 1.28
CA THR A 101 15.47 -16.84 1.18
C THR A 101 14.54 -16.30 0.08
N ARG A 102 14.32 -14.98 0.04
CA ARG A 102 13.49 -14.36 -1.01
C ARG A 102 14.04 -14.60 -2.41
N ASN A 103 15.33 -14.43 -2.61
CA ASN A 103 15.96 -14.62 -3.91
C ASN A 103 15.89 -16.09 -4.35
N ASN A 104 16.11 -17.03 -3.46
CA ASN A 104 15.99 -18.46 -3.75
C ASN A 104 14.56 -18.85 -4.15
N VAL A 105 13.55 -18.34 -3.45
CA VAL A 105 12.14 -18.60 -3.79
C VAL A 105 11.78 -17.99 -5.15
N ARG A 106 12.25 -16.78 -5.45
CA ARG A 106 12.02 -16.13 -6.76
C ARG A 106 12.71 -16.91 -7.89
N ALA A 107 13.94 -17.37 -7.69
CA ALA A 107 14.65 -18.19 -8.64
C ALA A 107 13.90 -19.51 -8.87
N LEU A 108 13.48 -20.20 -7.82
CA LEU A 108 12.68 -21.41 -7.89
C LEU A 108 11.38 -21.20 -8.67
N PHE A 109 10.65 -20.10 -8.37
CA PHE A 109 9.44 -19.75 -9.11
C PHE A 109 9.72 -19.52 -10.61
N LYS A 110 10.82 -18.82 -10.94
CA LYS A 110 11.21 -18.58 -12.34
C LYS A 110 11.54 -19.88 -13.07
N THR A 111 12.20 -20.83 -12.41
CA THR A 111 12.57 -22.13 -13.00
C THR A 111 11.37 -23.05 -13.21
N LEU A 112 10.48 -23.16 -12.22
CA LEU A 112 9.36 -24.09 -12.24
C LEU A 112 8.14 -23.57 -13.02
N GLY A 113 7.99 -22.25 -13.10
CA GLY A 113 6.76 -21.63 -13.56
C GLY A 113 5.61 -21.76 -12.57
N SER A 114 4.48 -21.13 -12.88
CA SER A 114 3.36 -20.96 -11.95
C SER A 114 2.76 -22.29 -11.49
N LYS A 115 2.49 -23.22 -12.42
CA LYS A 115 1.80 -24.50 -12.12
C LYS A 115 2.63 -25.38 -11.21
N LYS A 116 3.85 -25.73 -11.61
CA LYS A 116 4.74 -26.60 -10.81
C LYS A 116 5.13 -25.98 -9.47
N PHE A 117 5.27 -24.66 -9.43
CA PHE A 117 5.54 -23.97 -8.16
C PHE A 117 4.33 -24.06 -7.21
N TYR A 118 3.10 -23.97 -7.73
CA TYR A 118 1.90 -24.13 -6.92
C TYR A 118 1.79 -25.54 -6.34
N GLU A 119 2.06 -26.58 -7.14
CA GLU A 119 2.10 -27.98 -6.70
C GLU A 119 3.10 -28.14 -5.54
N LYS A 120 4.33 -27.63 -5.72
CA LYS A 120 5.36 -27.65 -4.68
C LYS A 120 4.98 -26.83 -3.43
N LEU A 121 4.24 -25.75 -3.60
CA LEU A 121 3.71 -24.99 -2.47
C LEU A 121 2.64 -25.77 -1.70
N LEU A 122 1.77 -26.52 -2.39
CA LEU A 122 0.77 -27.40 -1.76
C LEU A 122 1.41 -28.51 -0.93
N GLU A 123 2.49 -29.11 -1.44
CA GLU A 123 3.27 -30.12 -0.69
C GLU A 123 3.87 -29.52 0.58
N LEU A 124 4.43 -28.30 0.49
CA LEU A 124 5.06 -27.62 1.62
C LEU A 124 4.04 -27.11 2.65
N ASP A 125 2.91 -26.60 2.19
CA ASP A 125 1.86 -25.99 3.01
C ASP A 125 0.45 -26.30 2.46
N PRO A 126 -0.16 -27.44 2.83
CA PRO A 126 -1.50 -27.78 2.35
C PRO A 126 -2.59 -26.76 2.68
N LYS A 127 -2.37 -25.89 3.67
CA LYS A 127 -3.32 -24.82 4.06
C LYS A 127 -3.52 -23.75 2.99
N VAL A 128 -2.67 -23.73 1.95
CA VAL A 128 -2.82 -22.76 0.83
C VAL A 128 -3.89 -23.20 -0.17
N LYS A 129 -4.32 -24.49 -0.15
CA LYS A 129 -5.37 -25.00 -1.01
C LYS A 129 -6.63 -24.14 -0.85
N ASP A 130 -7.26 -23.79 -1.95
CA ASP A 130 -8.49 -22.97 -2.03
C ASP A 130 -8.37 -21.54 -1.47
N ARG A 131 -7.17 -21.12 -1.03
CA ARG A 131 -6.89 -19.78 -0.49
C ARG A 131 -5.96 -18.94 -1.35
N ILE A 132 -5.13 -19.60 -2.14
CA ILE A 132 -4.21 -18.93 -3.10
C ILE A 132 -4.43 -19.55 -4.48
N TYR A 133 -4.74 -18.70 -5.45
CA TYR A 133 -4.91 -19.16 -6.83
C TYR A 133 -3.55 -19.39 -7.52
N PRO A 134 -3.43 -20.42 -8.40
CA PRO A 134 -2.19 -20.73 -9.11
C PRO A 134 -1.63 -19.60 -10.00
N LYS A 135 -2.47 -18.59 -10.31
CA LYS A 135 -2.07 -17.39 -11.08
C LYS A 135 -1.55 -16.25 -10.21
N ASP A 136 -1.72 -16.32 -8.88
CA ASP A 136 -1.26 -15.27 -7.97
C ASP A 136 0.18 -15.52 -7.51
N SER A 137 1.11 -15.21 -8.42
CA SER A 137 2.54 -15.43 -8.22
C SER A 137 3.10 -14.75 -6.97
N GLN A 138 2.60 -13.57 -6.63
CA GLN A 138 3.09 -12.83 -5.47
C GLN A 138 2.67 -13.51 -4.15
N ARG A 139 1.41 -13.92 -4.04
CA ARG A 139 0.93 -14.62 -2.84
C ARG A 139 1.53 -16.01 -2.71
N MET A 140 1.70 -16.74 -3.81
CA MET A 140 2.37 -18.04 -3.79
C MET A 140 3.81 -17.94 -3.26
N GLN A 141 4.62 -17.03 -3.82
CA GLN A 141 5.99 -16.83 -3.37
C GLN A 141 6.03 -16.40 -1.91
N ARG A 142 5.15 -15.49 -1.50
CA ARG A 142 5.08 -15.03 -0.10
C ARG A 142 4.71 -16.16 0.87
N ALA A 143 3.74 -17.02 0.54
CA ALA A 143 3.36 -18.16 1.37
C ALA A 143 4.53 -19.14 1.49
N TYR A 144 5.23 -19.42 0.38
CA TYR A 144 6.39 -20.30 0.35
C TYR A 144 7.54 -19.75 1.23
N GLU A 145 7.89 -18.47 1.08
CA GLU A 145 8.91 -17.79 1.89
C GLU A 145 8.61 -17.91 3.39
N VAL A 146 7.36 -17.58 3.78
CA VAL A 146 6.93 -17.60 5.18
C VAL A 146 6.99 -19.02 5.75
N LYS A 147 6.45 -20.01 5.05
CA LYS A 147 6.46 -21.40 5.49
C LYS A 147 7.86 -21.96 5.60
N LEU A 148 8.72 -21.67 4.62
CA LEU A 148 10.12 -22.10 4.63
C LEU A 148 10.88 -21.56 5.83
N LYS A 149 10.73 -20.25 6.11
CA LYS A 149 11.48 -19.57 7.18
C LYS A 149 10.91 -19.83 8.56
N THR A 150 9.59 -19.83 8.71
CA THR A 150 8.95 -19.86 10.04
C THR A 150 8.38 -21.21 10.41
N LYS A 151 8.36 -22.18 9.49
CA LYS A 151 7.72 -23.50 9.62
C LYS A 151 6.20 -23.45 9.85
N LYS A 152 5.62 -22.23 9.89
CA LYS A 152 4.17 -21.99 10.08
C LYS A 152 3.56 -21.49 8.77
N SER A 153 2.31 -21.87 8.52
CA SER A 153 1.56 -21.34 7.39
C SER A 153 1.38 -19.82 7.48
N LEU A 154 1.35 -19.17 6.33
CA LEU A 154 0.95 -17.75 6.24
C LEU A 154 -0.43 -17.52 6.89
N PHE A 155 -1.34 -18.47 6.77
CA PHE A 155 -2.69 -18.39 7.33
C PHE A 155 -2.75 -18.57 8.84
N ASP A 156 -1.79 -19.28 9.44
CA ASP A 156 -1.66 -19.34 10.91
C ASP A 156 -1.26 -18.00 11.51
N TRP A 157 -0.44 -17.23 10.76
CA TRP A 157 -0.09 -15.86 11.12
C TRP A 157 -1.29 -14.92 10.98
N PHE A 158 -2.08 -15.07 9.91
CA PHE A 158 -3.29 -14.27 9.69
C PHE A 158 -4.34 -14.48 10.76
N ALA A 159 -4.56 -15.72 11.20
CA ALA A 159 -5.52 -16.05 12.24
C ALA A 159 -5.23 -15.37 13.59
N LYS A 160 -3.97 -15.04 13.86
CA LYS A 160 -3.52 -14.37 15.10
C LYS A 160 -3.43 -12.85 14.97
N THR A 161 -3.81 -12.30 13.82
CA THR A 161 -3.68 -10.86 13.56
C THR A 161 -4.81 -10.09 14.24
N LYS A 162 -4.45 -9.02 14.93
CA LYS A 162 -5.39 -8.06 15.51
C LYS A 162 -5.02 -6.65 15.06
N SER A 163 -6.02 -5.80 14.90
CA SER A 163 -5.80 -4.40 14.58
C SER A 163 -5.25 -3.65 15.79
N ASP A 164 -4.32 -2.73 15.54
CA ASP A 164 -3.85 -1.77 16.54
C ASP A 164 -4.87 -0.62 16.78
N PHE A 165 -5.99 -0.63 16.06
CA PHE A 165 -7.06 0.37 16.14
C PHE A 165 -8.38 -0.20 16.66
N LEU A 166 -8.36 -1.33 17.38
CA LEU A 166 -9.55 -1.96 17.92
C LEU A 166 -10.30 -1.04 18.91
N ASP A 167 -9.56 -0.26 19.68
CA ASP A 167 -10.13 0.63 20.71
C ASP A 167 -10.61 1.99 20.14
N PHE A 168 -10.55 2.16 18.83
CA PHE A 168 -10.98 3.38 18.16
C PHE A 168 -12.39 3.22 17.56
N ASP A 169 -13.24 4.22 17.72
CA ASP A 169 -14.51 4.32 16.96
C ASP A 169 -14.20 4.71 15.50
N LEU A 170 -14.07 3.70 14.64
CA LEU A 170 -13.73 3.87 13.23
C LEU A 170 -14.98 4.12 12.38
N ARG A 171 -15.21 5.37 12.02
CA ARG A 171 -16.25 5.75 11.05
C ARG A 171 -15.76 5.53 9.62
N LYS A 172 -16.36 4.57 8.91
CA LYS A 172 -15.99 4.20 7.54
C LYS A 172 -16.93 4.89 6.55
N VAL A 173 -16.36 5.61 5.61
CA VAL A 173 -17.10 6.27 4.53
C VAL A 173 -16.55 5.79 3.20
N PHE A 174 -17.41 5.24 2.36
CA PHE A 174 -17.10 4.89 0.99
C PHE A 174 -17.71 5.94 0.06
N ILE A 175 -16.89 6.50 -0.83
CA ILE A 175 -17.36 7.47 -1.82
C ILE A 175 -17.61 6.70 -3.10
N ASP A 176 -18.87 6.58 -3.46
CA ASP A 176 -19.31 6.00 -4.73
C ASP A 176 -19.68 7.10 -5.71
N ILE A 177 -19.29 6.93 -6.96
CA ILE A 177 -19.58 7.88 -8.05
C ILE A 177 -20.11 7.07 -9.24
N PRO A 178 -21.21 7.49 -9.87
CA PRO A 178 -21.72 6.85 -11.07
C PRO A 178 -20.63 6.69 -12.13
N ARG A 179 -20.55 5.50 -12.76
CA ARG A 179 -19.47 5.15 -13.69
C ARG A 179 -19.26 6.19 -14.79
N LYS A 180 -20.35 6.76 -15.33
CA LYS A 180 -20.30 7.80 -16.37
C LYS A 180 -19.53 9.04 -15.88
N ASP A 181 -19.86 9.52 -14.70
CA ASP A 181 -19.23 10.70 -14.10
C ASP A 181 -17.78 10.43 -13.72
N LEU A 182 -17.49 9.20 -13.26
CA LEU A 182 -16.12 8.77 -12.96
C LEU A 182 -15.25 8.76 -14.22
N LEU A 183 -15.75 8.26 -15.35
CA LEU A 183 -15.01 8.25 -16.62
C LEU A 183 -14.70 9.67 -17.10
N LEU A 184 -15.65 10.60 -17.03
CA LEU A 184 -15.41 12.01 -17.33
C LEU A 184 -14.33 12.62 -16.44
N LYS A 185 -14.39 12.37 -15.13
CA LYS A 185 -13.37 12.85 -14.19
C LYS A 185 -11.99 12.27 -14.48
N ILE A 186 -11.90 11.00 -14.87
CA ILE A 186 -10.64 10.34 -15.25
C ILE A 186 -10.08 11.00 -16.53
N SER A 187 -10.90 11.21 -17.57
CA SER A 187 -10.49 11.86 -18.82
C SER A 187 -9.93 13.26 -18.55
N ASN A 188 -10.72 14.11 -17.89
CA ASN A 188 -10.31 15.47 -17.55
C ASN A 188 -9.02 15.51 -16.73
N ARG A 189 -8.88 14.59 -15.77
CA ARG A 189 -7.67 14.47 -14.95
C ARG A 189 -6.47 14.06 -15.78
N THR A 190 -6.63 13.14 -16.72
CA THR A 190 -5.54 12.69 -17.60
C THR A 190 -5.08 13.84 -18.50
N GLU A 191 -5.99 14.59 -19.12
CA GLU A 191 -5.67 15.76 -19.91
C GLU A 191 -4.90 16.81 -19.09
N LEU A 192 -5.35 17.06 -17.85
CA LEU A 192 -4.68 17.98 -16.95
C LEU A 192 -3.26 17.53 -16.62
N MET A 193 -3.03 16.23 -16.39
CA MET A 193 -1.68 15.70 -16.16
C MET A 193 -0.74 15.97 -17.33
N PHE A 194 -1.21 15.82 -18.58
CA PHE A 194 -0.41 16.15 -19.76
C PHE A 194 -0.11 17.65 -19.85
N LYS A 195 -1.09 18.51 -19.61
CA LYS A 195 -0.89 19.97 -19.55
C LYS A 195 0.10 20.40 -18.48
N GLU A 196 0.18 19.65 -17.37
CA GLU A 196 1.11 19.89 -16.25
C GLU A 196 2.47 19.23 -16.43
N ASN A 197 2.78 18.71 -17.61
CA ASN A 197 4.06 18.08 -17.91
C ASN A 197 4.34 16.78 -17.16
N CYS A 198 3.36 15.86 -17.08
CA CYS A 198 3.56 14.52 -16.50
C CYS A 198 4.69 13.75 -17.20
N LEU A 199 4.91 13.93 -18.50
CA LEU A 199 6.02 13.32 -19.23
C LEU A 199 7.38 13.79 -18.72
N GLY A 200 7.50 15.04 -18.29
CA GLY A 200 8.71 15.56 -17.62
C GLY A 200 8.96 14.89 -16.28
N GLU A 201 7.89 14.56 -15.51
CA GLU A 201 8.01 13.78 -14.27
C GLU A 201 8.50 12.36 -14.55
N VAL A 202 7.98 11.68 -15.58
CA VAL A 202 8.46 10.36 -16.04
C VAL A 202 9.92 10.41 -16.48
N LYS A 203 10.32 11.39 -17.31
CA LYS A 203 11.71 11.55 -17.74
C LYS A 203 12.65 11.69 -16.54
N LYS A 204 12.30 12.52 -15.56
CA LYS A 204 13.06 12.67 -14.31
C LYS A 204 13.13 11.35 -13.53
N PHE A 205 12.01 10.63 -13.41
CA PHE A 205 12.00 9.32 -12.72
C PHE A 205 12.96 8.33 -13.39
N ASN A 206 12.98 8.26 -14.72
CA ASN A 206 13.86 7.34 -15.47
C ASN A 206 15.35 7.65 -15.25
N THR A 207 15.74 8.92 -15.07
CA THR A 207 17.13 9.29 -14.74
C THR A 207 17.56 8.81 -13.35
N LEU A 208 16.62 8.55 -12.45
CA LEU A 208 16.93 8.06 -11.09
C LEU A 208 17.38 6.61 -11.05
N ARG A 209 17.21 5.85 -12.14
CA ARG A 209 17.57 4.42 -12.26
C ARG A 209 17.07 3.58 -11.10
N VAL A 210 15.80 3.78 -10.73
CA VAL A 210 15.16 3.08 -9.60
C VAL A 210 15.16 1.57 -9.84
N ASN A 211 15.54 0.80 -8.83
CA ASN A 211 15.56 -0.66 -8.92
C ASN A 211 14.15 -1.20 -9.22
N LYS A 212 14.03 -2.09 -10.23
CA LYS A 212 12.77 -2.70 -10.68
C LYS A 212 12.05 -3.50 -9.58
N SER A 213 12.74 -3.90 -8.52
CA SER A 213 12.12 -4.61 -7.39
C SER A 213 11.37 -3.69 -6.41
N LEU A 214 11.59 -2.38 -6.47
CA LEU A 214 10.93 -1.41 -5.60
C LEU A 214 9.50 -1.13 -6.05
N SER A 215 8.63 -0.85 -5.06
CA SER A 215 7.19 -0.64 -5.29
C SER A 215 6.88 0.55 -6.22
N ALA A 216 7.73 1.58 -6.20
CA ALA A 216 7.58 2.75 -7.07
C ALA A 216 7.82 2.47 -8.57
N ASN A 217 8.42 1.32 -8.92
CA ASN A 217 8.72 0.91 -10.29
C ASN A 217 7.84 -0.26 -10.76
N LYS A 218 6.81 -0.59 -10.03
CA LYS A 218 5.80 -1.59 -10.34
C LYS A 218 4.50 -0.91 -10.74
#